data_6618a98a252ee5210f97db7942511445
#
_entry.id   6618a98a252ee5210f97db7942511445
#
_cell.length_a   1.000
_cell.length_b   1.000
_cell.length_c   1.000
_cell.angle_alpha   90.00
_cell.angle_beta   90.00
_cell.angle_gamma   90.00
#
_symmetry.space_group_name_H-M   'P 1'
#
loop_
_entity.id
_entity.type
_entity.pdbx_description
1 polymer ?
#
loop_
_entity_poly.entity_id
_entity_poly.type
_entity_poly.pdbx_seq_one_letter_code
_entity_poly.pdbx_strand_id
1 'polypeptide(L)'
;MNSAKTSALVFSLLFGGALLGKYSSPFLSAEQVSGVQIGVGLLTTMFGLLLSLQLAAGKTYFDNQEQDVISMASRTVLLDSVLAHYGPEAREVRELLRDKVVDLVTRVWPNEGSPESTWTPEDEIGVYNQIEELSPKDDDQRSKRTLALGMAIDLQRTRWVSAARIRSSTAVPLMIVETVWATIIFVCFGLLAPHGVTAIVSLALFACAVSSGFFLIEEMNRPFSGVLRVSSAPIREALKYLAQ
;
A
#
# COMPACT_ATOMS: atom_id res chain seq x y z
N MET A 1 -4.48 -5.96 10.93
CA MET A 1 -3.44 -6.46 11.86
C MET A 1 -2.28 -5.46 11.77
N ASN A 2 -1.65 -5.09 12.88
CA ASN A 2 -0.64 -4.01 12.84
C ASN A 2 0.67 -4.61 12.26
N SER A 3 1.30 -3.99 11.25
CA SER A 3 2.54 -4.46 10.59
C SER A 3 3.64 -4.83 11.59
N ALA A 4 3.77 -4.06 12.68
CA ALA A 4 4.69 -4.38 13.76
C ALA A 4 4.37 -5.73 14.46
N LYS A 5 3.09 -6.08 14.63
CA LYS A 5 2.70 -7.37 15.22
C LYS A 5 2.98 -8.53 14.27
N THR A 6 2.73 -8.35 12.97
CA THR A 6 3.07 -9.35 11.95
C THR A 6 4.56 -9.60 11.90
N SER A 7 5.37 -8.54 11.87
CA SER A 7 6.83 -8.62 11.87
C SER A 7 7.36 -9.31 13.13
N ALA A 8 6.83 -8.98 14.32
CA ALA A 8 7.21 -9.64 15.57
C ALA A 8 6.84 -11.14 15.57
N LEU A 9 5.69 -11.51 14.99
CA LEU A 9 5.29 -12.91 14.84
C LEU A 9 6.23 -13.65 13.88
N VAL A 10 6.53 -13.06 12.71
CA VAL A 10 7.49 -13.62 11.75
C VAL A 10 8.86 -13.83 12.42
N PHE A 11 9.38 -12.80 13.10
CA PHE A 11 10.64 -12.93 13.85
C PHE A 11 10.61 -14.10 14.83
N SER A 12 9.52 -14.21 15.61
CA SER A 12 9.38 -15.29 16.61
C SER A 12 9.35 -16.67 15.97
N LEU A 13 8.69 -16.82 14.82
CA LEU A 13 8.66 -18.06 14.04
C LEU A 13 10.04 -18.42 13.49
N LEU A 14 10.74 -17.47 12.88
CA LEU A 14 12.05 -17.68 12.29
C LEU A 14 13.09 -18.04 13.36
N PHE A 15 13.18 -17.24 14.40
CA PHE A 15 14.14 -17.46 15.48
C PHE A 15 13.80 -18.71 16.29
N GLY A 16 12.54 -18.95 16.61
CA GLY A 16 12.08 -20.17 17.25
C GLY A 16 12.37 -21.42 16.41
N GLY A 17 12.14 -21.35 15.10
CA GLY A 17 12.51 -22.41 14.15
C GLY A 17 14.01 -22.69 14.14
N ALA A 18 14.84 -21.65 14.11
CA ALA A 18 16.28 -21.78 14.18
C ALA A 18 16.76 -22.44 15.48
N LEU A 19 16.18 -22.07 16.63
CA LEU A 19 16.50 -22.72 17.92
C LEU A 19 16.09 -24.19 17.92
N LEU A 20 14.90 -24.49 17.40
CA LEU A 20 14.39 -25.87 17.31
C LEU A 20 15.31 -26.71 16.44
N GLY A 21 15.77 -26.22 15.28
CA GLY A 21 16.76 -26.87 14.44
C GLY A 21 18.08 -27.13 15.20
N LYS A 22 18.58 -26.10 15.90
CA LYS A 22 19.82 -26.20 16.68
C LYS A 22 19.75 -27.27 17.78
N TYR A 23 18.66 -27.33 18.51
CA TYR A 23 18.48 -28.36 19.55
C TYR A 23 18.27 -29.76 18.96
N SER A 24 17.84 -29.90 17.72
CA SER A 24 17.68 -31.16 17.01
C SER A 24 18.97 -31.66 16.32
N SER A 25 19.97 -30.79 16.18
CA SER A 25 21.24 -31.13 15.48
C SER A 25 21.98 -32.32 15.98
N PRO A 26 21.98 -32.71 17.31
CA PRO A 26 22.70 -33.89 17.81
C PRO A 26 22.14 -35.23 17.28
N PHE A 27 20.94 -35.23 16.71
CA PHE A 27 20.28 -36.43 16.19
C PHE A 27 20.60 -36.72 14.72
N LEU A 28 21.39 -35.89 14.03
CA LEU A 28 21.74 -36.03 12.61
C LEU A 28 23.16 -36.54 12.41
N SER A 29 23.33 -37.46 11.44
CA SER A 29 24.64 -37.92 10.99
C SER A 29 25.34 -36.88 10.09
N ALA A 30 26.67 -36.92 10.00
CA ALA A 30 27.45 -36.00 9.17
C ALA A 30 27.06 -36.06 7.68
N GLU A 31 26.67 -37.23 7.19
CA GLU A 31 26.23 -37.44 5.80
C GLU A 31 24.87 -36.77 5.51
N GLN A 32 23.93 -36.82 6.46
CA GLN A 32 22.64 -36.13 6.38
C GLN A 32 22.81 -34.62 6.42
N VAL A 33 23.74 -34.11 7.20
CA VAL A 33 24.06 -32.67 7.27
C VAL A 33 24.53 -32.12 5.91
N SER A 34 25.40 -32.88 5.19
CA SER A 34 25.89 -32.45 3.86
C SER A 34 24.76 -32.35 2.82
N GLY A 35 23.80 -33.28 2.80
CA GLY A 35 22.65 -33.25 1.94
C GLY A 35 21.73 -32.04 2.21
N VAL A 36 21.47 -31.77 3.49
CA VAL A 36 20.68 -30.59 3.92
C VAL A 36 21.35 -29.29 3.49
N GLN A 37 22.68 -29.18 3.58
CA GLN A 37 23.42 -27.96 3.24
C GLN A 37 23.22 -27.54 1.77
N ILE A 38 23.26 -28.49 0.83
CA ILE A 38 23.04 -28.21 -0.61
C ILE A 38 21.59 -27.74 -0.84
N GLY A 39 20.63 -28.44 -0.25
CA GLY A 39 19.20 -28.09 -0.39
C GLY A 39 18.87 -26.73 0.18
N VAL A 40 19.41 -26.38 1.35
CA VAL A 40 19.22 -25.09 1.99
C VAL A 40 19.79 -23.95 1.15
N GLY A 41 20.97 -24.13 0.54
CA GLY A 41 21.56 -23.13 -0.35
C GLY A 41 20.63 -22.79 -1.51
N LEU A 42 20.07 -23.80 -2.18
CA LEU A 42 19.13 -23.63 -3.28
C LEU A 42 17.83 -22.93 -2.82
N LEU A 43 17.23 -23.42 -1.73
CA LEU A 43 16.00 -22.82 -1.16
C LEU A 43 16.19 -21.38 -0.75
N THR A 44 17.32 -21.04 -0.13
CA THR A 44 17.65 -19.66 0.29
C THR A 44 17.75 -18.72 -0.92
N THR A 45 18.37 -19.20 -2.00
CA THR A 45 18.47 -18.40 -3.24
C THR A 45 17.09 -18.15 -3.84
N MET A 46 16.26 -19.18 -3.95
CA MET A 46 14.87 -19.05 -4.45
C MET A 46 14.03 -18.12 -3.56
N PHE A 47 14.14 -18.29 -2.24
CA PHE A 47 13.46 -17.44 -1.27
C PHE A 47 13.88 -15.96 -1.42
N GLY A 48 15.17 -15.69 -1.54
CA GLY A 48 15.70 -14.34 -1.73
C GLY A 48 15.16 -13.67 -3.02
N LEU A 49 15.06 -14.44 -4.12
CA LEU A 49 14.46 -13.96 -5.36
C LEU A 49 12.97 -13.63 -5.20
N LEU A 50 12.20 -14.50 -4.56
CA LEU A 50 10.77 -14.28 -4.32
C LEU A 50 10.54 -13.07 -3.42
N LEU A 51 11.29 -12.95 -2.32
CA LEU A 51 11.20 -11.81 -1.41
C LEU A 51 11.53 -10.49 -2.11
N SER A 52 12.56 -10.49 -2.97
CA SER A 52 12.95 -9.33 -3.77
C SER A 52 11.86 -8.92 -4.76
N LEU A 53 11.25 -9.90 -5.42
CA LEU A 53 10.12 -9.66 -6.35
C LEU A 53 8.92 -9.08 -5.62
N GLN A 54 8.61 -9.61 -4.43
CA GLN A 54 7.49 -9.13 -3.63
C GLN A 54 7.73 -7.72 -3.09
N LEU A 55 8.95 -7.40 -2.67
CA LEU A 55 9.32 -6.05 -2.27
C LEU A 55 9.20 -5.06 -3.43
N ALA A 56 9.65 -5.45 -4.63
CA ALA A 56 9.52 -4.63 -5.84
C ALA A 56 8.05 -4.41 -6.22
N ALA A 57 7.21 -5.45 -6.13
CA ALA A 57 5.77 -5.34 -6.37
C ALA A 57 5.08 -4.43 -5.34
N GLY A 58 5.42 -4.56 -4.05
CA GLY A 58 4.93 -3.69 -2.98
C GLY A 58 5.30 -2.23 -3.19
N LYS A 59 6.57 -1.97 -3.58
CA LYS A 59 7.00 -0.61 -3.93
C LYS A 59 6.25 -0.04 -5.12
N THR A 60 6.08 -0.81 -6.19
CA THR A 60 5.32 -0.38 -7.36
C THR A 60 3.87 -0.07 -7.00
N TYR A 61 3.25 -0.88 -6.13
CA TYR A 61 1.91 -0.62 -5.63
C TYR A 61 1.83 0.70 -4.85
N PHE A 62 2.78 0.94 -3.95
CA PHE A 62 2.86 2.19 -3.17
C PHE A 62 3.05 3.42 -4.07
N ASP A 63 4.00 3.36 -5.01
CA ASP A 63 4.28 4.44 -5.95
C ASP A 63 3.07 4.76 -6.86
N ASN A 64 2.32 3.73 -7.28
CA ASN A 64 1.08 3.91 -8.03
C ASN A 64 0.00 4.63 -7.20
N GLN A 65 -0.13 4.32 -5.90
CA GLN A 65 -1.09 5.01 -5.03
C GLN A 65 -0.70 6.48 -4.81
N GLU A 66 0.59 6.77 -4.66
CA GLU A 66 1.09 8.14 -4.59
C GLU A 66 0.78 8.91 -5.88
N GLN A 67 1.03 8.31 -7.04
CA GLN A 67 0.74 8.91 -8.34
C GLN A 67 -0.77 9.12 -8.56
N ASP A 68 -1.61 8.20 -8.10
CA ASP A 68 -3.06 8.35 -8.15
C ASP A 68 -3.51 9.58 -7.32
N VAL A 69 -2.94 9.80 -6.13
CA VAL A 69 -3.22 10.98 -5.29
C VAL A 69 -2.81 12.29 -5.99
N ILE A 70 -1.62 12.34 -6.58
CA ILE A 70 -1.13 13.50 -7.34
C ILE A 70 -2.04 13.78 -8.55
N SER A 71 -2.42 12.73 -9.28
CA SER A 71 -3.31 12.83 -10.44
C SER A 71 -4.69 13.34 -10.04
N MET A 72 -5.26 12.84 -8.94
CA MET A 72 -6.54 13.34 -8.41
C MET A 72 -6.46 14.83 -8.04
N ALA A 73 -5.40 15.25 -7.35
CA ALA A 73 -5.19 16.64 -6.98
C ALA A 73 -5.15 17.56 -8.21
N SER A 74 -4.34 17.19 -9.21
CA SER A 74 -4.20 17.95 -10.46
C SER A 74 -5.54 18.06 -11.24
N ARG A 75 -6.25 16.94 -11.38
CA ARG A 75 -7.55 16.90 -12.07
C ARG A 75 -8.61 17.72 -11.35
N THR A 76 -8.58 17.75 -10.02
CA THR A 76 -9.50 18.55 -9.20
C THR A 76 -9.28 20.04 -9.43
N VAL A 77 -8.02 20.49 -9.45
CA VAL A 77 -7.68 21.91 -9.74
C VAL A 77 -8.10 22.29 -11.15
N LEU A 78 -7.84 21.42 -12.14
CA LEU A 78 -8.23 21.67 -13.53
C LEU A 78 -9.76 21.75 -13.68
N LEU A 79 -10.50 20.85 -13.05
CA LEU A 79 -11.97 20.87 -13.07
C LEU A 79 -12.51 22.16 -12.46
N ASP A 80 -11.99 22.57 -11.29
CA ASP A 80 -12.39 23.83 -10.66
C ASP A 80 -12.08 25.03 -11.56
N SER A 81 -10.91 25.07 -12.21
CA SER A 81 -10.55 26.12 -13.16
C SER A 81 -11.52 26.20 -14.34
N VAL A 82 -11.93 25.07 -14.92
CA VAL A 82 -12.92 25.05 -16.01
C VAL A 82 -14.26 25.56 -15.53
N LEU A 83 -14.70 25.15 -14.34
CA LEU A 83 -15.96 25.62 -13.74
C LEU A 83 -15.91 27.11 -13.38
N ALA A 84 -14.77 27.63 -12.92
CA ALA A 84 -14.58 29.05 -12.66
C ALA A 84 -14.74 29.91 -13.96
N HIS A 85 -14.19 29.39 -15.07
CA HIS A 85 -14.33 30.06 -16.40
C HIS A 85 -15.70 29.83 -17.06
N TYR A 86 -16.51 28.89 -16.57
CA TYR A 86 -17.89 28.73 -17.02
C TYR A 86 -18.75 29.91 -16.62
N GLY A 87 -18.54 30.43 -15.42
CA GLY A 87 -19.24 31.62 -14.92
C GLY A 87 -19.87 31.43 -13.53
N PRO A 88 -20.56 32.44 -13.02
CA PRO A 88 -21.12 32.44 -11.68
C PRO A 88 -22.16 31.32 -11.43
N GLU A 89 -22.77 30.79 -12.49
CA GLU A 89 -23.74 29.69 -12.42
C GLU A 89 -23.11 28.38 -11.91
N ALA A 90 -21.81 28.19 -12.11
CA ALA A 90 -21.07 27.01 -11.63
C ALA A 90 -20.62 27.10 -10.16
N ARG A 91 -20.97 28.17 -9.44
CA ARG A 91 -20.51 28.40 -8.06
C ARG A 91 -20.92 27.27 -7.12
N GLU A 92 -22.16 26.83 -7.18
CA GLU A 92 -22.65 25.73 -6.32
C GLU A 92 -21.92 24.43 -6.60
N VAL A 93 -21.61 24.15 -7.88
CA VAL A 93 -20.82 22.96 -8.26
C VAL A 93 -19.39 23.03 -7.71
N ARG A 94 -18.77 24.21 -7.74
CA ARG A 94 -17.42 24.42 -7.17
C ARG A 94 -17.42 24.25 -5.65
N GLU A 95 -18.42 24.77 -4.95
CA GLU A 95 -18.58 24.60 -3.51
C GLU A 95 -18.75 23.09 -3.16
N LEU A 96 -19.62 22.38 -3.88
CA LEU A 96 -19.78 20.93 -3.71
C LEU A 96 -18.49 20.14 -3.99
N LEU A 97 -17.75 20.48 -5.06
CA LEU A 97 -16.47 19.86 -5.37
C LEU A 97 -15.48 20.03 -4.22
N ARG A 98 -15.38 21.22 -3.67
CA ARG A 98 -14.53 21.54 -2.51
C ARG A 98 -14.92 20.72 -1.29
N ASP A 99 -16.20 20.67 -0.95
CA ASP A 99 -16.70 19.92 0.21
C ASP A 99 -16.43 18.43 0.08
N LYS A 100 -16.59 17.88 -1.12
CA LYS A 100 -16.25 16.47 -1.41
C LYS A 100 -14.76 16.18 -1.28
N VAL A 101 -13.88 17.10 -1.65
CA VAL A 101 -12.43 16.95 -1.48
C VAL A 101 -12.04 17.08 0.00
N VAL A 102 -12.66 17.97 0.78
CA VAL A 102 -12.45 18.06 2.22
C VAL A 102 -12.86 16.77 2.93
N ASP A 103 -14.02 16.23 2.57
CA ASP A 103 -14.51 14.96 3.11
C ASP A 103 -13.57 13.80 2.75
N LEU A 104 -13.08 13.73 1.50
CA LEU A 104 -12.08 12.74 1.09
C LEU A 104 -10.81 12.81 1.96
N VAL A 105 -10.25 14.02 2.16
CA VAL A 105 -9.04 14.19 2.97
C VAL A 105 -9.25 13.72 4.40
N THR A 106 -10.38 14.05 5.01
CA THR A 106 -10.69 13.66 6.39
C THR A 106 -10.92 12.17 6.55
N ARG A 107 -11.48 11.51 5.54
CA ARG A 107 -11.72 10.07 5.54
C ARG A 107 -10.46 9.25 5.26
N VAL A 108 -9.66 9.65 4.26
CA VAL A 108 -8.49 8.87 3.82
C VAL A 108 -7.27 9.10 4.73
N TRP A 109 -7.13 10.31 5.29
CA TRP A 109 -6.06 10.65 6.25
C TRP A 109 -6.64 11.08 7.60
N PRO A 110 -7.28 10.17 8.34
CA PRO A 110 -7.77 10.48 9.67
C PRO A 110 -6.61 10.83 10.62
N ASN A 111 -6.85 11.75 11.54
CA ASN A 111 -5.90 12.05 12.61
C ASN A 111 -5.62 10.79 13.44
N GLU A 112 -4.43 10.69 14.03
CA GLU A 112 -3.99 9.54 14.82
C GLU A 112 -5.06 9.11 15.84
N GLY A 113 -5.55 7.87 15.71
CA GLY A 113 -6.53 7.27 16.62
C GLY A 113 -7.93 7.02 16.05
N SER A 114 -8.23 7.49 14.84
CA SER A 114 -9.51 7.14 14.19
C SER A 114 -9.45 5.75 13.54
N PRO A 115 -10.56 4.96 13.57
CA PRO A 115 -10.61 3.68 12.88
C PRO A 115 -10.39 3.85 11.38
N GLU A 116 -9.80 2.83 10.72
CA GLU A 116 -9.61 2.79 9.27
C GLU A 116 -10.90 3.22 8.56
N SER A 117 -10.85 4.33 7.87
CA SER A 117 -12.00 4.86 7.17
C SER A 117 -12.29 3.99 5.94
N THR A 118 -13.46 3.43 5.91
CA THR A 118 -13.96 2.68 4.75
C THR A 118 -14.45 3.70 3.72
N TRP A 119 -13.60 4.01 2.74
CA TRP A 119 -14.02 4.81 1.60
C TRP A 119 -15.01 4.03 0.75
N THR A 120 -16.21 4.60 0.51
CA THR A 120 -17.24 4.05 -0.38
C THR A 120 -17.42 4.96 -1.60
N PRO A 121 -17.46 4.38 -2.81
CA PRO A 121 -17.57 5.15 -4.06
C PRO A 121 -18.93 5.85 -4.25
N GLU A 122 -19.92 5.55 -3.43
CA GLU A 122 -21.31 5.95 -3.62
C GLU A 122 -21.60 7.43 -3.39
N ASP A 123 -20.72 8.14 -2.69
CA ASP A 123 -20.92 9.55 -2.30
C ASP A 123 -20.65 10.58 -3.41
N GLU A 124 -20.30 10.19 -4.64
CA GLU A 124 -19.68 11.11 -5.62
C GLU A 124 -20.48 11.43 -6.88
N ILE A 125 -21.63 10.84 -7.05
CA ILE A 125 -22.51 11.09 -8.21
C ILE A 125 -22.98 12.56 -8.22
N GLY A 126 -22.94 13.26 -7.09
CA GLY A 126 -23.46 14.61 -6.92
C GLY A 126 -22.77 15.66 -7.81
N VAL A 127 -21.43 15.66 -7.92
CA VAL A 127 -20.72 16.68 -8.72
C VAL A 127 -21.02 16.53 -10.21
N TYR A 128 -21.01 15.28 -10.72
CA TYR A 128 -21.36 15.02 -12.11
C TYR A 128 -22.78 15.49 -12.44
N ASN A 129 -23.77 15.13 -11.61
CA ASN A 129 -25.17 15.49 -11.82
C ASN A 129 -25.37 17.01 -11.80
N GLN A 130 -24.71 17.72 -10.87
CA GLN A 130 -24.79 19.19 -10.84
C GLN A 130 -24.14 19.85 -12.07
N ILE A 131 -23.05 19.29 -12.60
CA ILE A 131 -22.48 19.77 -13.88
C ILE A 131 -23.47 19.52 -15.02
N GLU A 132 -24.17 18.39 -15.00
CA GLU A 132 -25.17 18.04 -16.02
C GLU A 132 -26.39 18.97 -15.97
N GLU A 133 -26.78 19.45 -14.81
CA GLU A 133 -27.91 20.39 -14.60
C GLU A 133 -27.58 21.82 -15.03
N LEU A 134 -26.31 22.18 -15.27
CA LEU A 134 -25.93 23.49 -15.76
C LEU A 134 -26.56 23.77 -17.12
N SER A 135 -27.19 24.93 -17.27
CA SER A 135 -27.82 25.37 -18.49
C SER A 135 -26.93 26.38 -19.24
N PRO A 136 -26.17 25.96 -20.26
CA PRO A 136 -25.26 26.83 -21.00
C PRO A 136 -26.05 27.86 -21.81
N LYS A 137 -25.64 29.14 -21.76
CA LYS A 137 -26.27 30.25 -22.46
C LYS A 137 -25.66 30.51 -23.85
N ASP A 138 -24.42 30.07 -24.06
CA ASP A 138 -23.67 30.23 -25.29
C ASP A 138 -22.85 28.95 -25.62
N ASP A 139 -22.18 28.98 -26.78
CA ASP A 139 -21.37 27.85 -27.25
C ASP A 139 -20.10 27.69 -26.46
N ASP A 140 -19.54 28.72 -25.88
CA ASP A 140 -18.37 28.67 -25.02
C ASP A 140 -18.70 27.94 -23.70
N GLN A 141 -19.81 28.31 -23.04
CA GLN A 141 -20.31 27.60 -21.85
C GLN A 141 -20.67 26.13 -22.17
N ARG A 142 -21.23 25.86 -23.35
CA ARG A 142 -21.53 24.48 -23.77
C ARG A 142 -20.26 23.65 -23.91
N SER A 143 -19.21 24.21 -24.48
CA SER A 143 -17.90 23.56 -24.60
C SER A 143 -17.27 23.31 -23.24
N LYS A 144 -17.29 24.29 -22.34
CA LYS A 144 -16.76 24.16 -20.97
C LYS A 144 -17.52 23.13 -20.14
N ARG A 145 -18.86 23.09 -20.26
CA ARG A 145 -19.68 22.05 -19.60
C ARG A 145 -19.30 20.66 -20.08
N THR A 146 -19.15 20.47 -21.39
CA THR A 146 -18.73 19.16 -21.95
C THR A 146 -17.36 18.75 -21.45
N LEU A 147 -16.41 19.68 -21.38
CA LEU A 147 -15.07 19.45 -20.84
C LEU A 147 -15.13 19.09 -19.36
N ALA A 148 -15.89 19.82 -18.55
CA ALA A 148 -16.06 19.57 -17.13
C ALA A 148 -16.68 18.19 -16.86
N LEU A 149 -17.69 17.76 -17.62
CA LEU A 149 -18.28 16.43 -17.54
C LEU A 149 -17.23 15.35 -17.83
N GLY A 150 -16.42 15.51 -18.87
CA GLY A 150 -15.32 14.59 -19.18
C GLY A 150 -14.31 14.47 -18.03
N MET A 151 -13.92 15.61 -17.44
CA MET A 151 -12.99 15.63 -16.29
C MET A 151 -13.61 15.01 -15.03
N ALA A 152 -14.91 15.18 -14.78
CA ALA A 152 -15.62 14.56 -13.66
C ALA A 152 -15.65 13.04 -13.81
N ILE A 153 -15.92 12.52 -15.02
CA ILE A 153 -15.87 11.09 -15.32
C ILE A 153 -14.46 10.53 -15.09
N ASP A 154 -13.43 11.21 -15.58
CA ASP A 154 -12.04 10.80 -15.41
C ASP A 154 -11.62 10.77 -13.93
N LEU A 155 -12.07 11.75 -13.15
CA LEU A 155 -11.83 11.80 -11.71
C LEU A 155 -12.49 10.61 -11.00
N GLN A 156 -13.76 10.34 -11.30
CA GLN A 156 -14.47 9.16 -10.78
C GLN A 156 -13.76 7.85 -11.16
N ARG A 157 -13.37 7.71 -12.43
CA ARG A 157 -12.66 6.50 -12.91
C ARG A 157 -11.37 6.28 -12.13
N THR A 158 -10.56 7.32 -11.93
CA THR A 158 -9.31 7.21 -11.17
C THR A 158 -9.58 6.71 -9.75
N ARG A 159 -10.59 7.24 -9.09
CA ARG A 159 -11.00 6.83 -7.74
C ARG A 159 -11.47 5.38 -7.67
N TRP A 160 -12.32 4.95 -8.61
CA TRP A 160 -12.77 3.55 -8.69
C TRP A 160 -11.61 2.57 -8.88
N VAL A 161 -10.66 2.89 -9.76
CA VAL A 161 -9.48 2.05 -10.00
C VAL A 161 -8.62 1.95 -8.75
N SER A 162 -8.36 3.07 -8.06
CA SER A 162 -7.59 3.09 -6.81
C SER A 162 -8.27 2.28 -5.70
N ALA A 163 -9.59 2.42 -5.53
CA ALA A 163 -10.35 1.65 -4.56
C ALA A 163 -10.37 0.14 -4.87
N ALA A 164 -10.50 -0.23 -6.14
CA ALA A 164 -10.46 -1.62 -6.56
C ALA A 164 -9.09 -2.28 -6.28
N ARG A 165 -7.99 -1.53 -6.48
CA ARG A 165 -6.63 -2.00 -6.16
C ARG A 165 -6.45 -2.26 -4.67
N ILE A 166 -7.01 -1.42 -3.78
CA ILE A 166 -6.94 -1.62 -2.33
C ILE A 166 -7.65 -2.92 -1.91
N ARG A 167 -8.76 -3.27 -2.56
CA ARG A 167 -9.55 -4.48 -2.24
C ARG A 167 -8.95 -5.78 -2.77
N SER A 168 -8.13 -5.75 -3.83
CA SER A 168 -7.61 -6.95 -4.51
C SER A 168 -6.28 -7.46 -3.95
N SER A 169 -6.03 -7.31 -2.65
CA SER A 169 -4.76 -7.75 -2.03
C SER A 169 -4.63 -9.28 -2.03
N THR A 170 -3.90 -9.82 -3.00
CA THR A 170 -3.39 -11.21 -3.02
C THR A 170 -2.14 -11.39 -2.16
N ALA A 171 -1.68 -10.34 -1.48
CA ALA A 171 -0.45 -10.34 -0.72
C ALA A 171 -0.48 -11.31 0.49
N VAL A 172 -1.64 -11.45 1.16
CA VAL A 172 -1.73 -12.25 2.40
C VAL A 172 -1.43 -13.74 2.18
N PRO A 173 -2.03 -14.46 1.20
CA PRO A 173 -1.68 -15.86 0.97
C PRO A 173 -0.21 -16.06 0.62
N LEU A 174 0.36 -15.18 -0.19
CA LEU A 174 1.76 -15.25 -0.59
C LEU A 174 2.70 -15.02 0.60
N MET A 175 2.42 -14.04 1.45
CA MET A 175 3.17 -13.80 2.68
C MET A 175 3.14 -15.01 3.64
N ILE A 176 2.03 -15.75 3.72
CA ILE A 176 1.93 -16.97 4.53
C ILE A 176 2.88 -18.04 3.98
N VAL A 177 2.85 -18.30 2.67
CA VAL A 177 3.73 -19.29 2.02
C VAL A 177 5.20 -18.92 2.22
N GLU A 178 5.58 -17.67 2.02
CA GLU A 178 6.95 -17.18 2.23
C GLU A 178 7.40 -17.29 3.69
N THR A 179 6.51 -17.00 4.64
CA THR A 179 6.81 -17.14 6.07
C THR A 179 7.08 -18.62 6.41
N VAL A 180 6.30 -19.55 5.87
CA VAL A 180 6.53 -20.98 6.04
C VAL A 180 7.88 -21.40 5.46
N TRP A 181 8.20 -20.98 4.24
CA TRP A 181 9.48 -21.27 3.60
C TRP A 181 10.65 -20.69 4.37
N ALA A 182 10.56 -19.44 4.80
CA ALA A 182 11.57 -18.81 5.64
C ALA A 182 11.77 -19.60 6.94
N THR A 183 10.69 -20.04 7.59
CA THR A 183 10.77 -20.83 8.83
C THR A 183 11.53 -22.15 8.59
N ILE A 184 11.23 -22.87 7.49
CA ILE A 184 11.94 -24.11 7.11
C ILE A 184 13.43 -23.84 6.91
N ILE A 185 13.79 -22.77 6.20
CA ILE A 185 15.18 -22.36 5.97
C ILE A 185 15.89 -22.07 7.30
N PHE A 186 15.23 -21.38 8.23
CA PHE A 186 15.79 -21.08 9.54
C PHE A 186 15.95 -22.31 10.44
N VAL A 187 15.02 -23.29 10.37
CA VAL A 187 15.18 -24.58 11.01
C VAL A 187 16.45 -25.27 10.48
N CYS A 188 16.64 -25.31 9.18
CA CYS A 188 17.82 -25.90 8.56
C CYS A 188 19.12 -25.16 8.93
N PHE A 189 19.10 -23.79 8.96
CA PHE A 189 20.25 -23.05 9.45
C PHE A 189 20.57 -23.38 10.93
N GLY A 190 19.54 -23.55 11.75
CA GLY A 190 19.72 -23.99 13.13
C GLY A 190 20.39 -25.38 13.23
N LEU A 191 19.97 -26.32 12.38
CA LEU A 191 20.58 -27.67 12.30
C LEU A 191 22.06 -27.63 11.91
N LEU A 192 22.43 -26.72 10.99
CA LEU A 192 23.79 -26.56 10.48
C LEU A 192 24.66 -25.65 11.35
N ALA A 193 24.08 -24.91 12.29
CA ALA A 193 24.81 -23.95 13.11
C ALA A 193 25.74 -24.61 14.12
N PRO A 194 27.00 -24.15 14.22
CA PRO A 194 27.93 -24.64 15.23
C PRO A 194 27.44 -24.35 16.65
N HIS A 195 27.89 -25.14 17.62
CA HIS A 195 27.57 -24.91 19.03
C HIS A 195 28.29 -23.63 19.52
N GLY A 196 27.57 -22.75 20.17
CA GLY A 196 28.11 -21.52 20.75
C GLY A 196 27.13 -20.33 20.73
N VAL A 197 27.41 -19.32 21.54
CA VAL A 197 26.60 -18.10 21.66
C VAL A 197 26.62 -17.29 20.35
N THR A 198 27.78 -17.25 19.69
CA THR A 198 27.96 -16.54 18.41
C THR A 198 26.97 -17.00 17.34
N ALA A 199 26.74 -18.32 17.24
CA ALA A 199 25.77 -18.86 16.28
C ALA A 199 24.33 -18.41 16.59
N ILE A 200 23.96 -18.40 17.89
CA ILE A 200 22.62 -17.93 18.30
C ILE A 200 22.43 -16.44 17.97
N VAL A 201 23.44 -15.61 18.26
CA VAL A 201 23.41 -14.18 17.94
C VAL A 201 23.30 -13.95 16.44
N SER A 202 24.07 -14.68 15.62
CA SER A 202 23.98 -14.57 14.16
C SER A 202 22.60 -14.95 13.63
N LEU A 203 22.02 -16.05 14.11
CA LEU A 203 20.67 -16.47 13.71
C LEU A 203 19.60 -15.44 14.11
N ALA A 204 19.73 -14.82 15.29
CA ALA A 204 18.84 -13.74 15.72
C ALA A 204 18.95 -12.50 14.81
N LEU A 205 20.18 -12.11 14.45
CA LEU A 205 20.40 -10.98 13.53
C LEU A 205 19.82 -11.25 12.14
N PHE A 206 20.00 -12.45 11.59
CA PHE A 206 19.42 -12.84 10.31
C PHE A 206 17.90 -12.89 10.37
N ALA A 207 17.31 -13.44 11.44
CA ALA A 207 15.86 -13.43 11.64
C ALA A 207 15.31 -12.00 11.70
N CYS A 208 16.01 -11.09 12.37
CA CYS A 208 15.65 -9.66 12.43
C CYS A 208 15.70 -9.01 11.04
N ALA A 209 16.76 -9.28 10.27
CA ALA A 209 16.91 -8.74 8.91
C ALA A 209 15.79 -9.22 7.97
N VAL A 210 15.48 -10.52 7.96
CA VAL A 210 14.40 -11.07 7.13
C VAL A 210 13.04 -10.55 7.58
N SER A 211 12.77 -10.48 8.89
CA SER A 211 11.53 -9.97 9.46
C SER A 211 11.32 -8.49 9.12
N SER A 212 12.39 -7.69 9.02
CA SER A 212 12.29 -6.30 8.57
C SER A 212 11.88 -6.18 7.10
N GLY A 213 12.27 -7.12 6.24
CA GLY A 213 11.78 -7.21 4.86
C GLY A 213 10.28 -7.43 4.78
N PHE A 214 9.74 -8.37 5.58
CA PHE A 214 8.30 -8.58 5.68
C PHE A 214 7.55 -7.35 6.23
N PHE A 215 8.14 -6.66 7.20
CA PHE A 215 7.60 -5.40 7.71
C PHE A 215 7.46 -4.36 6.59
N LEU A 216 8.50 -4.16 5.78
CA LEU A 216 8.48 -3.20 4.68
C LEU A 216 7.42 -3.56 3.62
N ILE A 217 7.31 -4.85 3.26
CA ILE A 217 6.30 -5.31 2.31
C ILE A 217 4.89 -5.02 2.84
N GLU A 218 4.63 -5.30 4.12
CA GLU A 218 3.32 -5.03 4.72
C GLU A 218 3.01 -3.54 4.82
N GLU A 219 3.99 -2.70 5.16
CA GLU A 219 3.83 -1.24 5.18
C GLU A 219 3.51 -0.68 3.79
N MET A 220 4.22 -1.13 2.74
CA MET A 220 3.96 -0.70 1.36
C MET A 220 2.58 -1.13 0.84
N ASN A 221 2.04 -2.25 1.34
CA ASN A 221 0.70 -2.70 1.01
C ASN A 221 -0.42 -1.93 1.74
N ARG A 222 -0.06 -0.96 2.61
CA ARG A 222 -0.99 -0.10 3.36
C ARG A 222 -0.65 1.38 3.17
N PRO A 223 -0.82 1.91 1.96
CA PRO A 223 -0.30 3.23 1.58
C PRO A 223 -0.90 4.41 2.35
N PHE A 224 -2.07 4.25 2.97
CA PHE A 224 -2.76 5.31 3.72
C PHE A 224 -2.72 5.12 5.24
N SER A 225 -2.13 4.02 5.72
CA SER A 225 -2.03 3.71 7.15
C SER A 225 -0.63 3.15 7.46
N GLY A 226 -0.14 3.28 8.69
CA GLY A 226 1.17 2.76 9.07
C GLY A 226 2.25 3.84 9.19
N VAL A 227 3.52 3.42 9.14
CA VAL A 227 4.71 4.30 9.25
C VAL A 227 5.01 4.96 7.90
N LEU A 228 4.94 4.17 6.81
CA LEU A 228 5.09 4.66 5.44
C LEU A 228 3.71 5.04 4.90
N ARG A 229 3.47 6.36 4.76
CA ARG A 229 2.18 6.87 4.28
C ARG A 229 2.36 7.73 3.04
N VAL A 230 1.44 7.56 2.08
CA VAL A 230 1.29 8.49 0.97
C VAL A 230 0.87 9.85 1.52
N SER A 231 1.55 10.90 1.06
CA SER A 231 1.34 12.25 1.54
C SER A 231 -0.03 12.81 1.10
N SER A 232 -0.74 13.47 2.03
CA SER A 232 -1.94 14.26 1.71
C SER A 232 -1.62 15.65 1.14
N ALA A 233 -0.33 16.03 1.07
CA ALA A 233 0.09 17.38 0.67
C ALA A 233 -0.45 17.79 -0.72
N PRO A 234 -0.40 16.96 -1.79
CA PRO A 234 -0.92 17.38 -3.09
C PRO A 234 -2.40 17.75 -3.07
N ILE A 235 -3.24 16.98 -2.37
CA ILE A 235 -4.68 17.26 -2.27
C ILE A 235 -4.95 18.48 -1.37
N ARG A 236 -4.18 18.65 -0.29
CA ARG A 236 -4.29 19.84 0.57
C ARG A 236 -3.87 21.12 -0.16
N GLU A 237 -2.88 21.05 -1.03
CA GLU A 237 -2.53 22.18 -1.90
C GLU A 237 -3.64 22.46 -2.91
N ALA A 238 -4.20 21.44 -3.55
CA ALA A 238 -5.36 21.60 -4.42
C ALA A 238 -6.51 22.32 -3.70
N LEU A 239 -6.82 21.97 -2.44
CA LEU A 239 -7.85 22.65 -1.64
C LEU A 239 -7.56 24.15 -1.41
N LYS A 240 -6.30 24.57 -1.31
CA LYS A 240 -5.96 25.99 -1.19
C LYS A 240 -6.27 26.76 -2.47
N TYR A 241 -6.10 26.14 -3.64
CA TYR A 241 -6.48 26.73 -4.94
C TYR A 241 -8.00 26.84 -5.10
N LEU A 242 -8.76 25.83 -4.66
CA LEU A 242 -10.21 25.85 -4.69
C LEU A 242 -10.82 26.90 -3.74
N ALA A 243 -10.05 27.43 -2.81
CA ALA A 243 -10.50 28.45 -1.85
C ALA A 243 -10.32 29.89 -2.36
N GLN A 244 -9.70 30.07 -3.54
CA GLN A 244 -9.49 31.38 -4.19
C GLN A 244 -10.60 31.67 -5.22
#